data_a9a6483d95d08bfc11eae67e63d6f1ae
#
_entry.id   a9a6483d95d08bfc11eae67e63d6f1ae
#
_cell.length_a   1.000
_cell.length_b   1.000
_cell.length_c   1.000
_cell.angle_alpha   90.00
_cell.angle_beta   90.00
_cell.angle_gamma   90.00
#
_symmetry.space_group_name_H-M   'P 1'
#
loop_
_entity.id
_entity.type
_entity.pdbx_description
1 polymer ?
#
loop_
_entity_poly.entity_id
_entity_poly.type
_entity_poly.pdbx_seq_one_letter_code
_entity_poly.pdbx_strand_id
1 'polypeptide(L)'
;MIKQFVRTSLLSCASIAVLAGCGITESMTESASATGTQTKGVPKNIIMVVADGMGPAYTTAYRNYVDDPSTPKIESVVFDDILVGNASTYPAQVSGYVTDSAAAATALATGVKSYNGAIGVDVNKQPVNSVMYHAKSKGMRTGLAVTSQIVHATPASYIAHNESRKNYNEIAEDFFDVRVDGKFVADVMLGGGTSYFERDDRDILAQFIDAGYEYADSYNRLASVPAGSNVLGLFAPVALPAVLDDKRKNRLEYLTQHAIKHLENDNGFFLLVEASQVDWAGHANDIASAMAEMHDLAQTMEYLRDYVKTNPDTLVILTADHSTGGLTIGANGDYRWSPEHLKSMSASVMTIALEMANEENPGEFVAQKLGLSLSEEELATLDSVSNQDDETRFMAVKTFLDTKTNTGWTTGGHTGVDVEVFAFGAGYQSLMGQIDNTDIAKTIFSFIDKKQPVIIDSDSNKVSEKVSTNIQLTSDEDDDGLCDFKEDWRCN
;
A
#
# COMPACT_ATOMS: atom_id res chain seq x y z
N MET A 1 47.36 29.55 33.37
CA MET A 1 47.65 31.00 33.42
C MET A 1 46.46 31.75 32.85
N ILE A 2 45.83 32.48 33.68
CA ILE A 2 44.70 33.40 33.62
C ILE A 2 45.06 34.63 32.77
N LYS A 3 44.07 35.19 32.05
CA LYS A 3 43.75 36.62 31.83
C LYS A 3 42.71 36.69 30.69
N GLN A 4 41.42 36.90 30.91
CA GLN A 4 40.61 38.08 31.25
C GLN A 4 41.09 39.41 30.58
N PHE A 5 40.16 40.04 29.82
CA PHE A 5 39.81 41.47 29.82
C PHE A 5 38.76 41.70 28.75
N VAL A 6 37.53 42.01 29.09
CA VAL A 6 36.80 43.20 29.56
C VAL A 6 36.28 44.14 28.44
N ARG A 7 34.97 44.21 28.39
CA ARG A 7 33.99 45.23 27.99
C ARG A 7 34.50 46.57 27.42
N THR A 8 33.81 47.10 26.41
CA THR A 8 33.14 48.43 26.55
C THR A 8 31.99 48.61 25.53
N SER A 9 30.93 49.21 26.06
CA SER A 9 29.70 49.68 25.35
C SER A 9 29.94 51.09 24.81
N LEU A 10 29.12 51.57 23.86
CA LEU A 10 28.41 52.86 23.82
C LEU A 10 28.01 53.24 22.41
N LEU A 11 26.71 53.32 22.21
CA LEU A 11 25.77 54.45 21.93
C LEU A 11 25.81 55.12 20.54
N SER A 12 24.65 55.01 19.92
CA SER A 12 23.81 56.03 19.23
C SER A 12 24.42 56.89 18.10
N CYS A 13 23.75 56.85 16.94
CA CYS A 13 23.06 58.03 16.40
C CYS A 13 22.19 57.63 15.21
N ALA A 14 20.97 58.09 15.27
CA ALA A 14 20.00 58.07 14.17
C ALA A 14 20.37 59.09 13.12
N SER A 15 20.27 58.72 11.83
CA SER A 15 20.14 59.71 10.76
C SER A 15 19.17 59.19 9.70
N ILE A 16 18.03 59.85 9.63
CA ILE A 16 17.02 59.74 8.58
C ILE A 16 17.60 60.37 7.32
N ALA A 17 17.66 59.62 6.23
CA ALA A 17 17.79 60.20 4.89
C ALA A 17 16.72 59.61 3.99
N VAL A 18 15.72 60.41 3.69
CA VAL A 18 14.74 60.21 2.60
C VAL A 18 15.46 60.52 1.29
N LEU A 19 15.52 59.58 0.37
CA LEU A 19 15.75 59.86 -1.05
C LEU A 19 14.79 59.02 -1.89
N ALA A 20 14.01 59.76 -2.63
CA ALA A 20 13.04 59.30 -3.59
C ALA A 20 13.69 58.75 -4.88
N GLY A 21 13.02 57.76 -5.45
CA GLY A 21 12.87 57.62 -6.89
C GLY A 21 13.88 56.68 -7.61
N CYS A 22 13.38 55.58 -8.03
CA CYS A 22 13.27 55.17 -9.44
C CYS A 22 12.70 53.74 -9.45
N GLY A 23 11.52 53.61 -10.00
CA GLY A 23 10.89 52.30 -10.19
C GLY A 23 11.62 51.49 -11.23
N ILE A 24 12.00 50.28 -10.84
CA ILE A 24 12.25 49.18 -11.76
C ILE A 24 11.16 48.14 -11.40
N THR A 25 10.13 48.09 -12.21
CA THR A 25 9.16 47.00 -12.22
C THR A 25 9.87 45.79 -12.82
N GLU A 26 10.51 44.99 -11.97
CA GLU A 26 10.74 43.60 -12.31
C GLU A 26 9.41 42.88 -12.28
N SER A 27 8.93 42.50 -13.45
CA SER A 27 7.81 41.59 -13.61
C SER A 27 8.26 40.26 -13.02
N MET A 28 7.85 39.99 -11.77
CA MET A 28 7.79 38.64 -11.26
C MET A 28 6.76 37.91 -12.10
N THR A 29 7.22 37.08 -13.03
CA THR A 29 6.41 36.04 -13.61
C THR A 29 6.00 35.14 -12.44
N GLU A 30 4.77 35.30 -11.99
CA GLU A 30 4.10 34.34 -11.16
C GLU A 30 4.21 32.99 -11.87
N SER A 31 4.98 32.10 -11.28
CA SER A 31 4.88 30.68 -11.53
C SER A 31 3.42 30.34 -11.30
N ALA A 32 2.71 30.00 -12.36
CA ALA A 32 1.34 29.53 -12.29
C ALA A 32 1.32 28.25 -11.48
N SER A 33 1.12 28.39 -10.16
CA SER A 33 0.60 27.34 -9.32
C SER A 33 -0.68 26.88 -9.99
N ALA A 34 -0.73 25.64 -10.44
CA ALA A 34 -1.93 25.01 -10.95
C ALA A 34 -2.95 25.01 -9.81
N THR A 35 -3.79 26.04 -9.77
CA THR A 35 -4.98 26.09 -8.92
C THR A 35 -5.97 25.07 -9.47
N GLY A 36 -5.76 23.81 -9.09
CA GLY A 36 -6.81 22.80 -9.19
C GLY A 36 -8.04 23.34 -8.46
N THR A 37 -9.16 23.37 -9.13
CA THR A 37 -10.45 23.77 -8.59
C THR A 37 -10.70 22.93 -7.34
N GLN A 38 -10.64 23.54 -6.13
CA GLN A 38 -10.92 22.85 -4.88
C GLN A 38 -12.38 22.40 -4.88
N THR A 39 -12.63 21.14 -5.11
CA THR A 39 -13.96 20.54 -4.98
C THR A 39 -14.28 20.36 -3.50
N LYS A 40 -14.87 21.40 -2.89
CA LYS A 40 -15.51 21.29 -1.57
C LYS A 40 -16.82 20.53 -1.76
N GLY A 41 -16.76 19.19 -1.67
CA GLY A 41 -17.96 18.37 -1.84
C GLY A 41 -17.90 17.07 -1.05
N VAL A 42 -19.05 16.47 -0.82
CA VAL A 42 -19.17 15.08 -0.36
C VAL A 42 -18.88 14.20 -1.57
N PRO A 43 -17.90 13.29 -1.51
CA PRO A 43 -17.57 12.44 -2.65
C PRO A 43 -18.72 11.49 -2.99
N LYS A 44 -18.98 11.28 -4.27
CA LYS A 44 -19.89 10.25 -4.79
C LYS A 44 -19.19 8.89 -4.81
N ASN A 45 -17.93 8.86 -5.26
CA ASN A 45 -17.12 7.67 -5.32
C ASN A 45 -15.96 7.80 -4.33
N ILE A 46 -15.57 6.69 -3.71
CA ILE A 46 -14.45 6.63 -2.79
C ILE A 46 -13.54 5.49 -3.21
N ILE A 47 -12.27 5.80 -3.45
CA ILE A 47 -11.22 4.83 -3.77
C ILE A 47 -10.20 4.90 -2.65
N MET A 48 -10.11 3.81 -1.87
CA MET A 48 -9.09 3.61 -0.85
C MET A 48 -7.96 2.79 -1.45
N VAL A 49 -6.77 3.34 -1.51
CA VAL A 49 -5.56 2.64 -1.95
C VAL A 49 -4.70 2.35 -0.73
N VAL A 50 -4.33 1.10 -0.54
CA VAL A 50 -3.37 0.65 0.47
C VAL A 50 -2.12 0.17 -0.24
N ALA A 51 -0.99 0.78 0.06
CA ALA A 51 0.33 0.29 -0.35
C ALA A 51 0.92 -0.45 0.85
N ASP A 52 0.68 -1.76 0.91
CA ASP A 52 1.10 -2.61 2.03
C ASP A 52 2.62 -2.47 2.23
N GLY A 53 3.04 -2.17 3.45
CA GLY A 53 4.44 -2.04 3.83
C GLY A 53 5.18 -0.77 3.38
N MET A 54 4.51 0.15 2.64
CA MET A 54 5.12 1.35 2.09
C MET A 54 5.40 2.42 3.18
N GLY A 55 6.53 2.31 3.85
CA GLY A 55 6.99 3.39 4.73
C GLY A 55 7.57 4.59 3.97
N PRO A 56 7.87 5.72 4.64
CA PRO A 56 8.33 6.96 3.99
C PRO A 56 9.65 6.85 3.21
N ALA A 57 10.47 5.84 3.52
CA ALA A 57 11.70 5.59 2.77
C ALA A 57 11.42 5.08 1.34
N TYR A 58 10.28 4.41 1.11
CA TYR A 58 9.93 3.86 -0.20
C TYR A 58 9.59 4.95 -1.22
N THR A 59 8.83 5.96 -0.83
CA THR A 59 8.49 7.11 -1.69
C THR A 59 9.73 7.92 -2.02
N THR A 60 10.61 8.12 -1.03
CA THR A 60 11.90 8.79 -1.23
C THR A 60 12.83 8.00 -2.15
N ALA A 61 12.95 6.67 -1.94
CA ALA A 61 13.75 5.80 -2.80
C ALA A 61 13.20 5.79 -4.23
N TYR A 62 11.88 5.69 -4.40
CA TYR A 62 11.24 5.69 -5.71
C TYR A 62 11.49 6.99 -6.48
N ARG A 63 11.40 8.16 -5.84
CA ARG A 63 11.73 9.46 -6.45
C ARG A 63 13.15 9.46 -7.02
N ASN A 64 14.12 8.98 -6.24
CA ASN A 64 15.50 8.90 -6.66
C ASN A 64 15.75 7.80 -7.72
N TYR A 65 14.96 6.72 -7.68
CA TYR A 65 15.05 5.63 -8.66
C TYR A 65 14.61 6.06 -10.05
N VAL A 66 13.54 6.87 -10.17
CA VAL A 66 13.03 7.32 -11.48
C VAL A 66 13.73 8.57 -12.00
N ASP A 67 14.50 9.24 -11.16
CA ASP A 67 15.23 10.47 -11.49
C ASP A 67 16.10 10.33 -12.75
N ASP A 68 16.17 11.39 -13.54
CA ASP A 68 17.11 11.54 -14.65
C ASP A 68 18.36 12.32 -14.20
N PRO A 69 19.49 11.64 -13.93
CA PRO A 69 20.69 12.30 -13.43
C PRO A 69 21.33 13.26 -14.44
N SER A 70 20.82 13.34 -15.69
CA SER A 70 21.27 14.33 -16.68
C SER A 70 20.66 15.72 -16.46
N THR A 71 19.60 15.82 -15.64
CA THR A 71 18.97 17.09 -15.28
C THR A 71 19.55 17.65 -13.98
N PRO A 72 19.51 19.00 -13.77
CA PRO A 72 20.07 19.61 -12.57
C PRO A 72 19.14 19.54 -11.33
N LYS A 73 17.97 18.96 -11.47
CA LYS A 73 16.96 18.83 -10.41
C LYS A 73 16.46 17.40 -10.36
N ILE A 74 16.16 16.93 -9.16
CA ILE A 74 15.43 15.68 -8.97
C ILE A 74 13.97 15.94 -9.36
N GLU A 75 13.43 15.14 -10.28
CA GLU A 75 12.07 15.26 -10.76
C GLU A 75 11.08 14.84 -9.67
N SER A 76 9.95 15.56 -9.57
CA SER A 76 8.85 15.16 -8.69
C SER A 76 8.13 13.94 -9.25
N VAL A 77 7.63 13.12 -8.34
CA VAL A 77 6.79 11.96 -8.65
C VAL A 77 5.35 12.22 -8.19
N VAL A 78 4.42 11.38 -8.63
CA VAL A 78 3.00 11.52 -8.29
C VAL A 78 2.75 11.68 -6.78
N PHE A 79 3.53 11.01 -5.96
CA PHE A 79 3.41 11.07 -4.50
C PHE A 79 3.70 12.46 -3.93
N ASP A 80 4.64 13.21 -4.51
CA ASP A 80 4.99 14.55 -4.04
C ASP A 80 3.85 15.55 -4.17
N ASP A 81 3.03 15.39 -5.23
CA ASP A 81 1.95 16.32 -5.55
C ASP A 81 0.69 16.10 -4.70
N ILE A 82 0.52 14.93 -4.10
CA ILE A 82 -0.71 14.48 -3.45
C ILE A 82 -0.55 14.20 -1.96
N LEU A 83 0.63 14.40 -1.39
CA LEU A 83 0.89 14.25 0.05
C LEU A 83 0.07 15.25 0.86
N VAL A 84 -0.68 14.77 1.86
CA VAL A 84 -1.52 15.62 2.72
C VAL A 84 -1.20 15.50 4.21
N GLY A 85 -0.50 14.47 4.64
CA GLY A 85 -0.15 14.27 6.05
C GLY A 85 0.48 12.93 6.34
N ASN A 86 0.40 12.49 7.59
CA ASN A 86 0.86 11.19 8.06
C ASN A 86 -0.17 10.54 8.97
N ALA A 87 -0.10 9.22 9.10
CA ALA A 87 -0.93 8.45 10.00
C ALA A 87 -0.08 7.58 10.92
N SER A 88 -0.45 7.49 12.21
CA SER A 88 0.10 6.52 13.12
C SER A 88 -0.60 5.16 12.96
N THR A 89 0.19 4.08 13.00
CA THR A 89 -0.23 2.74 12.60
C THR A 89 -0.32 1.74 13.75
N TYR A 90 0.05 2.11 14.98
CA TYR A 90 0.09 1.19 16.11
C TYR A 90 -1.21 0.37 16.25
N PRO A 91 -1.11 -0.93 16.63
CA PRO A 91 -2.27 -1.80 16.86
C PRO A 91 -2.93 -1.50 18.21
N ALA A 92 -3.92 -2.29 18.60
CA ALA A 92 -4.41 -2.24 19.97
C ALA A 92 -3.29 -2.55 20.97
N GLN A 93 -3.35 -1.96 22.16
CA GLN A 93 -2.30 -2.02 23.17
C GLN A 93 -1.86 -3.45 23.54
N VAL A 94 -2.75 -4.43 23.39
CA VAL A 94 -2.46 -5.84 23.63
C VAL A 94 -1.37 -6.40 22.72
N SER A 95 -1.18 -5.83 21.53
CA SER A 95 -0.13 -6.22 20.58
C SER A 95 1.08 -5.26 20.54
N GLY A 96 1.18 -4.34 21.51
CA GLY A 96 2.33 -3.44 21.63
C GLY A 96 2.30 -2.26 20.65
N TYR A 97 3.42 -1.98 19.97
CA TYR A 97 3.60 -0.75 19.19
C TYR A 97 3.80 -0.97 17.68
N VAL A 98 4.07 -2.20 17.25
CA VAL A 98 4.28 -2.56 15.85
C VAL A 98 3.12 -3.41 15.38
N THR A 99 2.44 -2.93 14.34
CA THR A 99 1.27 -3.61 13.78
C THR A 99 1.67 -4.65 12.75
N ASP A 100 0.81 -5.67 12.59
CA ASP A 100 0.77 -6.45 11.36
C ASP A 100 -0.29 -5.88 10.40
N SER A 101 -0.31 -6.38 9.15
CA SER A 101 -1.27 -5.93 8.13
C SER A 101 -2.73 -6.18 8.54
N ALA A 102 -3.01 -7.25 9.30
CA ALA A 102 -4.37 -7.59 9.69
C ALA A 102 -4.97 -6.56 10.66
N ALA A 103 -4.25 -6.23 11.74
CA ALA A 103 -4.68 -5.20 12.69
C ALA A 103 -4.73 -3.81 12.05
N ALA A 104 -3.75 -3.48 11.20
CA ALA A 104 -3.72 -2.19 10.51
C ALA A 104 -4.86 -2.05 9.49
N ALA A 105 -5.09 -3.07 8.65
CA ALA A 105 -6.19 -3.07 7.70
C ALA A 105 -7.56 -3.08 8.40
N THR A 106 -7.70 -3.81 9.52
CA THR A 106 -8.91 -3.73 10.36
C THR A 106 -9.14 -2.29 10.83
N ALA A 107 -8.10 -1.58 11.27
CA ALA A 107 -8.23 -0.17 11.66
C ALA A 107 -8.61 0.74 10.47
N LEU A 108 -8.00 0.56 9.29
CA LEU A 108 -8.30 1.30 8.07
C LEU A 108 -9.70 0.99 7.50
N ALA A 109 -10.19 -0.24 7.72
CA ALA A 109 -11.51 -0.66 7.25
C ALA A 109 -12.65 -0.25 8.19
N THR A 110 -12.41 -0.29 9.51
CA THR A 110 -13.50 -0.21 10.51
C THR A 110 -13.42 1.00 11.43
N GLY A 111 -12.27 1.66 11.51
CA GLY A 111 -12.01 2.72 12.49
C GLY A 111 -11.82 2.21 13.93
N VAL A 112 -11.55 0.91 14.09
CA VAL A 112 -11.35 0.25 15.40
C VAL A 112 -9.97 -0.39 15.43
N LYS A 113 -9.17 -0.11 16.47
CA LYS A 113 -7.90 -0.81 16.71
C LYS A 113 -8.15 -2.24 17.15
N SER A 114 -7.37 -3.18 16.58
CA SER A 114 -7.44 -4.59 16.95
C SER A 114 -6.03 -5.15 17.25
N TYR A 115 -5.99 -6.42 17.66
CA TYR A 115 -4.74 -7.14 17.92
C TYR A 115 -4.14 -7.67 16.60
N ASN A 116 -2.83 -7.90 16.57
CA ASN A 116 -2.15 -8.47 15.42
C ASN A 116 -2.75 -9.83 15.03
N GLY A 117 -2.99 -10.03 13.74
CA GLY A 117 -3.65 -11.21 13.20
C GLY A 117 -5.18 -11.11 13.07
N ALA A 118 -5.84 -10.09 13.61
CA ALA A 118 -7.29 -9.93 13.61
C ALA A 118 -7.83 -9.45 12.25
N ILE A 119 -8.81 -10.14 11.69
CA ILE A 119 -9.51 -9.78 10.46
C ILE A 119 -10.92 -9.28 10.78
N GLY A 120 -11.17 -7.97 10.68
CA GLY A 120 -12.50 -7.39 10.84
C GLY A 120 -13.16 -7.63 12.20
N VAL A 121 -12.38 -7.91 13.25
CA VAL A 121 -12.86 -8.11 14.63
C VAL A 121 -12.16 -7.16 15.60
N ASP A 122 -12.82 -6.85 16.72
CA ASP A 122 -12.24 -6.05 17.80
C ASP A 122 -11.33 -6.88 18.73
N VAL A 123 -10.79 -6.26 19.77
CA VAL A 123 -9.93 -6.92 20.78
C VAL A 123 -10.64 -8.04 21.57
N ASN A 124 -11.95 -8.09 21.53
CA ASN A 124 -12.78 -9.13 22.13
C ASN A 124 -13.23 -10.17 21.10
N LYS A 125 -12.63 -10.16 19.90
CA LYS A 125 -12.97 -11.04 18.78
C LYS A 125 -14.42 -10.87 18.28
N GLN A 126 -15.04 -9.70 18.50
CA GLN A 126 -16.38 -9.42 18.03
C GLN A 126 -16.31 -8.76 16.64
N PRO A 127 -17.13 -9.20 15.66
CA PRO A 127 -17.20 -8.61 14.34
C PRO A 127 -17.45 -7.10 14.38
N VAL A 128 -16.71 -6.35 13.56
CA VAL A 128 -16.88 -4.90 13.37
C VAL A 128 -17.14 -4.57 11.90
N ASN A 129 -18.16 -3.76 11.64
CA ASN A 129 -18.53 -3.42 10.27
C ASN A 129 -17.48 -2.52 9.61
N SER A 130 -17.07 -2.88 8.41
CA SER A 130 -16.17 -2.07 7.61
C SER A 130 -16.88 -0.96 6.85
N VAL A 131 -16.12 0.00 6.33
CA VAL A 131 -16.61 1.02 5.39
C VAL A 131 -17.22 0.41 4.13
N MET A 132 -16.76 -0.79 3.70
CA MET A 132 -17.32 -1.50 2.54
C MET A 132 -18.74 -2.04 2.86
N TYR A 133 -18.93 -2.61 4.06
CA TYR A 133 -20.28 -2.97 4.54
C TYR A 133 -21.21 -1.77 4.57
N HIS A 134 -20.71 -0.65 5.12
CA HIS A 134 -21.48 0.57 5.23
C HIS A 134 -21.86 1.13 3.86
N ALA A 135 -20.91 1.20 2.94
CA ALA A 135 -21.17 1.62 1.56
C ALA A 135 -22.22 0.73 0.89
N LYS A 136 -22.12 -0.59 1.08
CA LYS A 136 -23.09 -1.56 0.54
C LYS A 136 -24.49 -1.34 1.11
N SER A 137 -24.62 -1.13 2.43
CA SER A 137 -25.91 -0.85 3.09
C SER A 137 -26.57 0.44 2.60
N LYS A 138 -25.78 1.39 2.08
CA LYS A 138 -26.27 2.64 1.48
C LYS A 138 -26.52 2.53 -0.03
N GLY A 139 -26.47 1.32 -0.59
CA GLY A 139 -26.77 1.05 -1.99
C GLY A 139 -25.65 1.41 -2.97
N MET A 140 -24.44 1.68 -2.51
CA MET A 140 -23.27 1.83 -3.36
C MET A 140 -22.82 0.47 -3.92
N ARG A 141 -22.19 0.47 -5.08
CA ARG A 141 -21.43 -0.70 -5.52
C ARG A 141 -20.09 -0.74 -4.78
N THR A 142 -19.57 -1.95 -4.55
CA THR A 142 -18.37 -2.16 -3.75
C THR A 142 -17.47 -3.18 -4.42
N GLY A 143 -16.15 -3.02 -4.25
CA GLY A 143 -15.21 -3.97 -4.83
C GLY A 143 -13.80 -3.80 -4.31
N LEU A 144 -12.95 -4.72 -4.75
CA LEU A 144 -11.50 -4.71 -4.47
C LEU A 144 -10.69 -5.12 -5.72
N ALA A 145 -9.46 -4.60 -5.80
CA ALA A 145 -8.47 -4.93 -6.82
C ALA A 145 -7.09 -4.96 -6.15
N VAL A 146 -6.48 -6.12 -6.04
CA VAL A 146 -5.29 -6.36 -5.22
C VAL A 146 -4.25 -7.17 -5.97
N THR A 147 -2.97 -7.09 -5.57
CA THR A 147 -1.88 -7.90 -6.15
C THR A 147 -1.57 -9.16 -5.33
N SER A 148 -2.15 -9.29 -4.13
CA SER A 148 -2.16 -10.51 -3.31
C SER A 148 -3.32 -11.46 -3.69
N GLN A 149 -3.46 -12.57 -2.96
CA GLN A 149 -4.73 -13.30 -2.90
C GLN A 149 -5.80 -12.42 -2.24
N ILE A 150 -7.03 -12.48 -2.76
CA ILE A 150 -8.13 -11.64 -2.25
C ILE A 150 -8.52 -11.95 -0.78
N VAL A 151 -8.08 -13.07 -0.23
CA VAL A 151 -8.25 -13.46 1.18
C VAL A 151 -7.07 -13.04 2.07
N HIS A 152 -6.06 -12.30 1.53
CA HIS A 152 -4.99 -11.72 2.33
C HIS A 152 -5.54 -10.70 3.34
N ALA A 153 -4.75 -10.37 4.34
CA ALA A 153 -5.18 -9.58 5.50
C ALA A 153 -5.90 -8.28 5.12
N THR A 154 -5.34 -7.51 4.18
CA THR A 154 -5.89 -6.20 3.81
C THR A 154 -7.26 -6.32 3.15
N PRO A 155 -7.44 -7.03 2.01
CA PRO A 155 -8.77 -7.14 1.42
C PRO A 155 -9.75 -7.90 2.31
N ALA A 156 -9.29 -8.92 3.05
CA ALA A 156 -10.13 -9.68 3.98
C ALA A 156 -10.76 -8.80 5.06
N SER A 157 -10.02 -7.85 5.63
CA SER A 157 -10.51 -6.95 6.70
C SER A 157 -11.68 -6.04 6.27
N TYR A 158 -11.92 -5.89 4.96
CA TYR A 158 -13.07 -5.15 4.44
C TYR A 158 -14.32 -6.02 4.25
N ILE A 159 -14.19 -7.37 4.25
CA ILE A 159 -15.27 -8.30 3.91
C ILE A 159 -15.51 -9.34 4.99
N ALA A 160 -14.46 -9.92 5.58
CA ALA A 160 -14.53 -11.07 6.48
C ALA A 160 -14.40 -10.68 7.96
N HIS A 161 -14.74 -11.63 8.84
CA HIS A 161 -14.57 -11.50 10.28
C HIS A 161 -13.94 -12.79 10.83
N ASN A 162 -12.64 -12.75 11.11
CA ASN A 162 -11.92 -13.90 11.61
C ASN A 162 -10.94 -13.52 12.71
N GLU A 163 -10.77 -14.40 13.69
CA GLU A 163 -9.81 -14.16 14.78
C GLU A 163 -8.36 -14.33 14.35
N SER A 164 -8.11 -14.93 13.19
CA SER A 164 -6.74 -15.14 12.68
C SER A 164 -6.68 -14.99 11.16
N ARG A 165 -5.76 -14.18 10.69
CA ARG A 165 -5.44 -14.00 9.26
C ARG A 165 -4.97 -15.29 8.59
N LYS A 166 -4.50 -16.28 9.38
CA LYS A 166 -4.03 -17.58 8.88
C LYS A 166 -5.16 -18.52 8.46
N ASN A 167 -6.40 -18.22 8.84
CA ASN A 167 -7.59 -19.02 8.53
C ASN A 167 -8.14 -18.70 7.12
N TYR A 168 -7.29 -18.83 6.09
CA TYR A 168 -7.60 -18.41 4.72
C TYR A 168 -8.87 -19.07 4.16
N ASN A 169 -9.11 -20.34 4.47
CA ASN A 169 -10.28 -21.08 3.99
C ASN A 169 -11.58 -20.54 4.58
N GLU A 170 -11.61 -20.29 5.88
CA GLU A 170 -12.74 -19.71 6.57
C GLU A 170 -12.98 -18.27 6.14
N ILE A 171 -11.88 -17.50 5.90
CA ILE A 171 -11.98 -16.15 5.33
C ILE A 171 -12.61 -16.21 3.94
N ALA A 172 -12.20 -17.17 3.08
CA ALA A 172 -12.79 -17.33 1.75
C ALA A 172 -14.30 -17.69 1.84
N GLU A 173 -14.71 -18.44 2.86
CA GLU A 173 -16.12 -18.73 3.09
C GLU A 173 -16.92 -17.47 3.44
N ASP A 174 -16.37 -16.58 4.28
CA ASP A 174 -17.00 -15.31 4.59
C ASP A 174 -17.26 -14.45 3.35
N PHE A 175 -16.39 -14.47 2.35
CA PHE A 175 -16.59 -13.75 1.09
C PHE A 175 -17.89 -14.14 0.39
N PHE A 176 -18.28 -15.43 0.49
CA PHE A 176 -19.52 -15.91 -0.06
C PHE A 176 -20.69 -15.87 0.94
N ASP A 177 -20.47 -16.20 2.20
CA ASP A 177 -21.58 -16.41 3.17
C ASP A 177 -22.08 -15.12 3.79
N VAL A 178 -21.19 -14.12 3.98
CA VAL A 178 -21.58 -12.85 4.60
C VAL A 178 -22.38 -11.99 3.63
N ARG A 179 -23.44 -11.39 4.14
CA ARG A 179 -24.36 -10.54 3.37
C ARG A 179 -24.68 -9.23 4.08
N VAL A 180 -24.90 -8.19 3.30
CA VAL A 180 -25.46 -6.91 3.73
C VAL A 180 -26.81 -6.74 3.06
N ASP A 181 -27.88 -6.73 3.86
CA ASP A 181 -29.27 -6.68 3.37
C ASP A 181 -29.57 -7.73 2.27
N GLY A 182 -29.05 -8.94 2.45
CA GLY A 182 -29.21 -10.06 1.52
C GLY A 182 -28.32 -10.01 0.28
N LYS A 183 -27.46 -9.00 0.13
CA LYS A 183 -26.52 -8.84 -1.00
C LYS A 183 -25.10 -9.22 -0.57
N PHE A 184 -24.27 -9.65 -1.53
CA PHE A 184 -22.84 -9.83 -1.32
C PHE A 184 -22.19 -8.51 -0.89
N VAL A 185 -21.15 -8.60 -0.06
CA VAL A 185 -20.41 -7.42 0.42
C VAL A 185 -19.69 -6.74 -0.74
N ALA A 186 -19.07 -7.47 -1.63
CA ALA A 186 -18.37 -6.94 -2.81
C ALA A 186 -19.04 -7.41 -4.11
N ASP A 187 -19.20 -6.50 -5.08
CA ASP A 187 -19.69 -6.78 -6.44
C ASP A 187 -18.55 -7.16 -7.38
N VAL A 188 -17.33 -6.67 -7.09
CA VAL A 188 -16.15 -6.89 -7.93
C VAL A 188 -14.98 -7.26 -7.03
N MET A 189 -14.34 -8.38 -7.33
CA MET A 189 -13.18 -8.89 -6.59
C MET A 189 -12.14 -9.35 -7.60
N LEU A 190 -10.98 -8.68 -7.63
CA LEU A 190 -9.91 -8.92 -8.58
C LEU A 190 -8.57 -9.11 -7.85
N GLY A 191 -7.91 -10.25 -8.06
CA GLY A 191 -6.61 -10.56 -7.45
C GLY A 191 -6.18 -12.00 -7.72
N GLY A 192 -5.38 -12.57 -6.82
CA GLY A 192 -5.08 -13.99 -6.79
C GLY A 192 -5.99 -14.78 -5.86
N GLY A 193 -5.75 -16.08 -5.68
CA GLY A 193 -6.37 -16.88 -4.63
C GLY A 193 -7.25 -18.04 -5.07
N THR A 194 -7.12 -18.56 -6.32
CA THR A 194 -7.94 -19.71 -6.77
C THR A 194 -7.84 -20.89 -5.81
N SER A 195 -6.68 -21.10 -5.17
CA SER A 195 -6.48 -22.21 -4.21
C SER A 195 -7.44 -22.18 -3.00
N TYR A 196 -7.98 -21.02 -2.67
CA TYR A 196 -8.90 -20.85 -1.53
C TYR A 196 -10.37 -20.90 -1.94
N PHE A 197 -10.66 -20.75 -3.23
CA PHE A 197 -12.02 -20.72 -3.78
C PHE A 197 -12.38 -22.01 -4.54
N GLU A 198 -11.43 -22.69 -5.16
CA GLU A 198 -11.57 -24.00 -5.81
C GLU A 198 -11.04 -25.09 -4.88
N ARG A 199 -11.83 -25.54 -3.90
CA ARG A 199 -11.42 -26.51 -2.91
C ARG A 199 -12.24 -27.80 -3.02
N ASP A 200 -11.65 -28.94 -2.65
CA ASP A 200 -12.31 -30.25 -2.63
C ASP A 200 -13.45 -30.33 -1.59
N ASP A 201 -13.29 -29.61 -0.46
CA ASP A 201 -14.28 -29.56 0.61
C ASP A 201 -15.42 -28.58 0.34
N ARG A 202 -15.12 -27.49 -0.40
CA ARG A 202 -16.10 -26.47 -0.77
C ARG A 202 -15.67 -25.70 -2.00
N ASP A 203 -16.38 -25.86 -3.11
CA ASP A 203 -16.17 -25.07 -4.33
C ASP A 203 -16.92 -23.73 -4.25
N ILE A 204 -16.25 -22.72 -3.66
CA ILE A 204 -16.80 -21.37 -3.50
C ILE A 204 -16.86 -20.64 -4.84
N LEU A 205 -15.92 -20.93 -5.74
CA LEU A 205 -15.93 -20.36 -7.10
C LEU A 205 -17.20 -20.77 -7.85
N ALA A 206 -17.55 -22.06 -7.85
CA ALA A 206 -18.79 -22.52 -8.49
C ALA A 206 -20.02 -21.85 -7.85
N GLN A 207 -20.03 -21.65 -6.52
CA GLN A 207 -21.13 -20.97 -5.83
C GLN A 207 -21.27 -19.49 -6.27
N PHE A 208 -20.18 -18.75 -6.49
CA PHE A 208 -20.22 -17.39 -7.03
C PHE A 208 -20.76 -17.36 -8.48
N ILE A 209 -20.33 -18.30 -9.34
CA ILE A 209 -20.83 -18.42 -10.70
C ILE A 209 -22.34 -18.69 -10.68
N ASP A 210 -22.82 -19.63 -9.86
CA ASP A 210 -24.24 -19.96 -9.70
C ASP A 210 -25.05 -18.77 -9.15
N ALA A 211 -24.40 -17.90 -8.35
CA ALA A 211 -24.99 -16.66 -7.84
C ALA A 211 -24.97 -15.50 -8.87
N GLY A 212 -24.45 -15.73 -10.08
CA GLY A 212 -24.49 -14.77 -11.18
C GLY A 212 -23.26 -13.88 -11.31
N TYR A 213 -22.12 -14.25 -10.71
CA TYR A 213 -20.84 -13.57 -10.97
C TYR A 213 -20.23 -14.06 -12.27
N GLU A 214 -19.69 -13.12 -13.06
CA GLU A 214 -18.80 -13.46 -14.17
C GLU A 214 -17.43 -13.84 -13.62
N TYR A 215 -16.96 -15.04 -13.94
CA TYR A 215 -15.62 -15.48 -13.56
C TYR A 215 -14.59 -15.09 -14.64
N ALA A 216 -13.45 -14.57 -14.20
CA ALA A 216 -12.31 -14.25 -15.04
C ALA A 216 -11.04 -14.89 -14.48
N ASP A 217 -10.50 -15.88 -15.19
CA ASP A 217 -9.24 -16.58 -14.90
C ASP A 217 -8.01 -15.92 -15.53
N SER A 218 -8.22 -14.90 -16.33
CA SER A 218 -7.17 -14.24 -17.10
C SER A 218 -7.52 -12.78 -17.41
N TYR A 219 -6.52 -11.96 -17.62
CA TYR A 219 -6.69 -10.56 -18.02
C TYR A 219 -7.52 -10.42 -19.32
N ASN A 220 -7.34 -11.35 -20.26
CA ASN A 220 -8.12 -11.33 -21.51
C ASN A 220 -9.60 -11.66 -21.26
N ARG A 221 -9.89 -12.60 -20.36
CA ARG A 221 -11.27 -12.90 -19.98
C ARG A 221 -11.90 -11.69 -19.27
N LEU A 222 -11.20 -11.07 -18.33
CA LEU A 222 -11.65 -9.87 -17.62
C LEU A 222 -12.01 -8.74 -18.61
N ALA A 223 -11.16 -8.50 -19.63
CA ALA A 223 -11.42 -7.48 -20.65
C ALA A 223 -12.73 -7.69 -21.40
N SER A 224 -13.15 -8.96 -21.60
CA SER A 224 -14.35 -9.34 -22.32
C SER A 224 -15.65 -9.29 -21.51
N VAL A 225 -15.54 -9.15 -20.17
CA VAL A 225 -16.72 -9.08 -19.29
C VAL A 225 -17.50 -7.78 -19.54
N PRO A 226 -18.84 -7.83 -19.71
CA PRO A 226 -19.66 -6.64 -19.90
C PRO A 226 -19.55 -5.68 -18.72
N ALA A 227 -19.49 -4.38 -18.98
CA ALA A 227 -19.45 -3.35 -17.94
C ALA A 227 -20.66 -3.46 -16.99
N GLY A 228 -20.45 -3.20 -15.70
CA GLY A 228 -21.51 -3.27 -14.69
C GLY A 228 -21.85 -4.68 -14.19
N SER A 229 -21.19 -5.75 -14.71
CA SER A 229 -21.34 -7.11 -14.17
C SER A 229 -20.77 -7.20 -12.75
N ASN A 230 -21.25 -8.16 -11.96
CA ASN A 230 -20.53 -8.65 -10.80
C ASN A 230 -19.40 -9.57 -11.28
N VAL A 231 -18.19 -9.42 -10.74
CA VAL A 231 -17.01 -10.12 -11.26
C VAL A 231 -16.21 -10.72 -10.11
N LEU A 232 -15.85 -12.00 -10.27
CA LEU A 232 -14.81 -12.67 -9.52
C LEU A 232 -13.64 -12.95 -10.48
N GLY A 233 -12.54 -12.23 -10.34
CA GLY A 233 -11.33 -12.40 -11.15
C GLY A 233 -10.19 -12.93 -10.29
N LEU A 234 -9.82 -14.21 -10.49
CA LEU A 234 -8.72 -14.86 -9.77
C LEU A 234 -7.67 -15.30 -10.79
N PHE A 235 -6.52 -14.62 -10.77
CA PHE A 235 -5.52 -14.70 -11.85
C PHE A 235 -4.30 -15.56 -11.50
N ALA A 236 -4.25 -16.10 -10.26
CA ALA A 236 -3.18 -16.95 -9.77
C ALA A 236 -3.68 -17.84 -8.62
N PRO A 237 -3.00 -18.98 -8.34
CA PRO A 237 -3.37 -19.86 -7.23
C PRO A 237 -3.34 -19.16 -5.86
N VAL A 238 -2.29 -18.37 -5.59
CA VAL A 238 -2.12 -17.54 -4.39
C VAL A 238 -2.09 -16.08 -4.85
N ALA A 239 -0.97 -15.40 -4.78
CA ALA A 239 -0.83 -14.02 -5.25
C ALA A 239 -0.45 -13.93 -6.73
N LEU A 240 -0.57 -12.74 -7.32
CA LEU A 240 0.03 -12.46 -8.62
C LEU A 240 1.56 -12.57 -8.53
N PRO A 241 2.28 -12.89 -9.60
CA PRO A 241 3.74 -12.85 -9.61
C PRO A 241 4.26 -11.44 -9.24
N ALA A 242 5.47 -11.33 -8.70
CA ALA A 242 6.13 -10.03 -8.54
C ALA A 242 6.15 -9.28 -9.87
N VAL A 243 6.03 -7.95 -9.86
CA VAL A 243 5.91 -7.19 -11.13
C VAL A 243 7.11 -7.38 -12.04
N LEU A 244 8.32 -7.60 -11.50
CA LEU A 244 9.50 -7.91 -12.31
C LEU A 244 9.35 -9.24 -13.07
N ASP A 245 8.64 -10.20 -12.53
CA ASP A 245 8.44 -11.54 -13.09
C ASP A 245 7.12 -11.65 -13.88
N ASP A 246 6.19 -10.69 -13.71
CA ASP A 246 4.93 -10.66 -14.46
C ASP A 246 5.15 -10.16 -15.88
N LYS A 247 4.40 -10.73 -16.81
CA LYS A 247 4.35 -10.26 -18.21
C LYS A 247 3.70 -8.88 -18.32
N ARG A 248 2.78 -8.56 -17.43
CA ARG A 248 2.07 -7.28 -17.35
C ARG A 248 2.69 -6.40 -16.27
N LYS A 249 3.41 -5.36 -16.67
CA LYS A 249 4.15 -4.48 -15.75
C LYS A 249 3.29 -3.40 -15.09
N ASN A 250 2.07 -3.13 -15.58
CA ASN A 250 1.08 -2.21 -15.02
C ASN A 250 -0.17 -2.98 -14.57
N ARG A 251 0.02 -4.06 -13.82
CA ARG A 251 -1.08 -4.97 -13.47
C ARG A 251 -2.09 -4.34 -12.51
N LEU A 252 -1.64 -3.57 -11.52
CA LEU A 252 -2.52 -2.92 -10.55
C LEU A 252 -3.37 -1.82 -11.20
N GLU A 253 -2.77 -1.00 -12.08
CA GLU A 253 -3.52 -0.04 -12.90
C GLU A 253 -4.60 -0.74 -13.72
N TYR A 254 -4.25 -1.84 -14.39
CA TYR A 254 -5.18 -2.60 -15.21
C TYR A 254 -6.35 -3.16 -14.40
N LEU A 255 -6.10 -3.78 -13.24
CA LEU A 255 -7.14 -4.27 -12.35
C LEU A 255 -8.03 -3.14 -11.84
N THR A 256 -7.42 -2.01 -11.46
CA THR A 256 -8.14 -0.81 -10.99
C THR A 256 -9.06 -0.25 -12.06
N GLN A 257 -8.60 -0.14 -13.31
CA GLN A 257 -9.41 0.30 -14.46
C GLN A 257 -10.63 -0.59 -14.65
N HIS A 258 -10.42 -1.92 -14.61
CA HIS A 258 -11.51 -2.87 -14.79
C HIS A 258 -12.46 -2.89 -13.57
N ALA A 259 -11.97 -2.75 -12.35
CA ALA A 259 -12.82 -2.62 -11.18
C ALA A 259 -13.74 -1.39 -11.29
N ILE A 260 -13.19 -0.24 -11.63
CA ILE A 260 -13.97 0.99 -11.83
C ILE A 260 -15.02 0.80 -12.94
N LYS A 261 -14.64 0.24 -14.11
CA LYS A 261 -15.56 -0.06 -15.23
C LYS A 261 -16.79 -0.85 -14.78
N HIS A 262 -16.63 -1.78 -13.85
CA HIS A 262 -17.71 -2.60 -13.36
C HIS A 262 -18.47 -1.96 -12.19
N LEU A 263 -17.86 -1.04 -11.44
CA LEU A 263 -18.46 -0.40 -10.27
C LEU A 263 -19.22 0.89 -10.59
N GLU A 264 -18.90 1.58 -11.68
CA GLU A 264 -19.55 2.85 -12.05
C GLU A 264 -21.06 2.71 -12.12
N ASN A 265 -21.77 3.59 -11.42
CA ASN A 265 -23.23 3.66 -11.38
C ASN A 265 -23.70 5.00 -10.77
N ASP A 266 -25.04 5.25 -10.81
CA ASP A 266 -25.63 6.51 -10.32
C ASP A 266 -25.49 6.70 -8.82
N ASN A 267 -25.45 5.63 -8.03
CA ASN A 267 -25.34 5.70 -6.56
C ASN A 267 -23.89 5.83 -6.08
N GLY A 268 -22.90 5.76 -6.99
CA GLY A 268 -21.48 5.75 -6.67
C GLY A 268 -20.98 4.42 -6.11
N PHE A 269 -19.67 4.37 -5.85
CA PHE A 269 -19.01 3.14 -5.42
C PHE A 269 -17.96 3.39 -4.33
N PHE A 270 -17.63 2.30 -3.61
CA PHE A 270 -16.43 2.16 -2.79
C PHE A 270 -15.52 1.11 -3.41
N LEU A 271 -14.26 1.44 -3.66
CA LEU A 271 -13.25 0.53 -4.20
C LEU A 271 -12.04 0.51 -3.28
N LEU A 272 -11.63 -0.68 -2.84
CA LEU A 272 -10.32 -0.94 -2.27
C LEU A 272 -9.35 -1.31 -3.40
N VAL A 273 -8.21 -0.64 -3.46
CA VAL A 273 -7.06 -1.00 -4.31
C VAL A 273 -5.88 -1.31 -3.40
N GLU A 274 -5.14 -2.39 -3.69
CA GLU A 274 -3.99 -2.72 -2.84
C GLU A 274 -2.77 -3.07 -3.69
N ALA A 275 -1.69 -2.30 -3.47
CA ALA A 275 -0.33 -2.65 -3.91
C ALA A 275 0.30 -3.54 -2.85
N SER A 276 -0.14 -4.80 -2.79
CA SER A 276 0.17 -5.74 -1.72
C SER A 276 1.65 -6.14 -1.67
N GLN A 277 2.32 -6.15 -2.83
CA GLN A 277 3.66 -6.73 -2.92
C GLN A 277 4.80 -5.75 -2.68
N VAL A 278 4.52 -4.49 -2.36
CA VAL A 278 5.53 -3.57 -1.81
C VAL A 278 6.02 -4.11 -0.46
N ASP A 279 5.11 -4.61 0.37
CA ASP A 279 5.40 -5.26 1.65
C ASP A 279 6.26 -6.52 1.47
N TRP A 280 5.88 -7.40 0.56
CA TRP A 280 6.62 -8.65 0.33
C TRP A 280 8.03 -8.39 -0.18
N ALA A 281 8.23 -7.39 -1.03
CA ALA A 281 9.56 -6.93 -1.42
C ALA A 281 10.34 -6.39 -0.21
N GLY A 282 9.67 -5.71 0.71
CA GLY A 282 10.23 -5.26 1.99
C GLY A 282 10.64 -6.39 2.91
N HIS A 283 9.79 -7.42 3.09
CA HIS A 283 10.10 -8.64 3.85
C HIS A 283 11.29 -9.41 3.27
N ALA A 284 11.34 -9.53 1.94
CA ALA A 284 12.48 -10.12 1.24
C ALA A 284 13.72 -9.22 1.27
N ASN A 285 13.61 -7.96 1.68
CA ASN A 285 14.65 -6.95 1.53
C ASN A 285 15.17 -6.85 0.08
N ASP A 286 14.27 -6.98 -0.91
CA ASP A 286 14.56 -6.90 -2.34
C ASP A 286 14.26 -5.49 -2.85
N ILE A 287 15.30 -4.65 -2.92
CA ILE A 287 15.16 -3.26 -3.36
C ILE A 287 14.69 -3.14 -4.82
N ALA A 288 15.02 -4.12 -5.68
CA ALA A 288 14.61 -4.08 -7.07
C ALA A 288 13.11 -4.34 -7.22
N SER A 289 12.61 -5.39 -6.57
CA SER A 289 11.18 -5.67 -6.52
C SER A 289 10.43 -4.52 -5.85
N ALA A 290 10.93 -3.97 -4.72
CA ALA A 290 10.32 -2.83 -4.05
C ALA A 290 10.16 -1.62 -4.98
N MET A 291 11.18 -1.25 -5.73
CA MET A 291 11.10 -0.12 -6.68
C MET A 291 10.19 -0.41 -7.88
N ALA A 292 10.13 -1.65 -8.33
CA ALA A 292 9.25 -2.06 -9.42
C ALA A 292 7.76 -2.06 -8.98
N GLU A 293 7.45 -2.55 -7.77
CA GLU A 293 6.10 -2.47 -7.19
C GLU A 293 5.66 -1.02 -6.94
N MET A 294 6.57 -0.17 -6.46
CA MET A 294 6.34 1.27 -6.33
C MET A 294 6.06 1.94 -7.68
N HIS A 295 6.65 1.42 -8.78
CA HIS A 295 6.40 1.93 -10.12
C HIS A 295 4.98 1.55 -10.62
N ASP A 296 4.53 0.31 -10.41
CA ASP A 296 3.16 -0.13 -10.71
C ASP A 296 2.12 0.68 -9.91
N LEU A 297 2.40 0.94 -8.61
CA LEU A 297 1.59 1.82 -7.79
C LEU A 297 1.57 3.26 -8.33
N ALA A 298 2.72 3.83 -8.69
CA ALA A 298 2.79 5.20 -9.22
C ALA A 298 1.97 5.36 -10.51
N GLN A 299 2.05 4.40 -11.44
CA GLN A 299 1.23 4.38 -12.65
C GLN A 299 -0.27 4.31 -12.31
N THR A 300 -0.65 3.50 -11.33
CA THR A 300 -2.02 3.42 -10.82
C THR A 300 -2.50 4.77 -10.27
N MET A 301 -1.66 5.47 -9.49
CA MET A 301 -2.01 6.77 -8.92
C MET A 301 -2.12 7.87 -9.99
N GLU A 302 -1.27 7.83 -11.02
CA GLU A 302 -1.39 8.75 -12.17
C GLU A 302 -2.70 8.51 -12.95
N TYR A 303 -3.05 7.26 -13.21
CA TYR A 303 -4.35 6.91 -13.79
C TYR A 303 -5.51 7.45 -12.94
N LEU A 304 -5.47 7.26 -11.62
CA LEU A 304 -6.52 7.76 -10.72
C LEU A 304 -6.59 9.28 -10.69
N ARG A 305 -5.46 9.99 -10.80
CA ARG A 305 -5.45 11.46 -10.96
C ARG A 305 -6.15 11.89 -12.24
N ASP A 306 -5.93 11.19 -13.34
CA ASP A 306 -6.59 11.49 -14.61
C ASP A 306 -8.08 11.13 -14.56
N TYR A 307 -8.44 10.03 -13.91
CA TYR A 307 -9.84 9.65 -13.68
C TYR A 307 -10.60 10.74 -12.89
N VAL A 308 -10.02 11.27 -11.82
CA VAL A 308 -10.64 12.33 -11.00
C VAL A 308 -10.83 13.63 -11.77
N LYS A 309 -9.97 13.97 -12.74
CA LYS A 309 -10.17 15.18 -13.60
C LYS A 309 -11.50 15.13 -14.36
N THR A 310 -11.94 13.94 -14.75
CA THR A 310 -13.20 13.73 -15.46
C THR A 310 -14.35 13.31 -14.56
N ASN A 311 -14.05 12.87 -13.33
CA ASN A 311 -14.99 12.44 -12.30
C ASN A 311 -14.72 13.18 -10.98
N PRO A 312 -14.95 14.52 -10.92
CA PRO A 312 -14.49 15.36 -9.81
C PRO A 312 -15.20 15.13 -8.48
N ASP A 313 -16.26 14.35 -8.46
CA ASP A 313 -16.98 13.87 -7.28
C ASP A 313 -16.38 12.57 -6.69
N THR A 314 -15.17 12.22 -7.08
CA THR A 314 -14.42 11.08 -6.55
C THR A 314 -13.39 11.55 -5.54
N LEU A 315 -13.29 10.84 -4.40
CA LEU A 315 -12.20 10.94 -3.43
C LEU A 315 -11.26 9.76 -3.63
N VAL A 316 -9.97 10.04 -3.76
CA VAL A 316 -8.90 9.02 -3.72
C VAL A 316 -8.05 9.26 -2.49
N ILE A 317 -7.80 8.19 -1.73
CA ILE A 317 -6.94 8.15 -0.55
C ILE A 317 -5.89 7.08 -0.79
N LEU A 318 -4.63 7.39 -0.56
CA LEU A 318 -3.54 6.40 -0.51
C LEU A 318 -2.82 6.53 0.83
N THR A 319 -2.58 5.41 1.47
CA THR A 319 -1.68 5.29 2.62
C THR A 319 -1.07 3.89 2.66
N ALA A 320 -0.09 3.68 3.53
CA ALA A 320 0.34 2.35 3.92
C ALA A 320 -0.38 1.91 5.19
N ASP A 321 -0.38 0.63 5.45
CA ASP A 321 -0.82 0.04 6.70
C ASP A 321 0.29 0.03 7.76
N HIS A 322 1.55 -0.15 7.33
CA HIS A 322 2.79 -0.05 8.12
C HIS A 322 4.00 0.20 7.19
N SER A 323 5.19 0.17 7.75
CA SER A 323 6.46 0.12 7.00
C SER A 323 7.12 -1.23 7.21
N THR A 324 7.76 -1.78 6.16
CA THR A 324 8.41 -3.09 6.18
C THR A 324 9.89 -2.98 5.84
N GLY A 325 10.69 -3.89 6.40
CA GLY A 325 12.12 -4.02 6.12
C GLY A 325 13.01 -2.99 6.80
N GLY A 326 12.48 -1.87 7.25
CA GLY A 326 13.27 -0.74 7.75
C GLY A 326 14.25 -0.23 6.69
N LEU A 327 13.75 -0.06 5.45
CA LEU A 327 14.53 0.40 4.29
C LEU A 327 15.29 1.68 4.58
N THR A 328 16.57 1.71 4.22
CA THR A 328 17.38 2.92 4.17
C THR A 328 18.12 3.02 2.84
N ILE A 329 18.24 4.24 2.31
CA ILE A 329 19.10 4.58 1.20
C ILE A 329 20.33 5.32 1.73
N GLY A 330 21.55 4.92 1.30
CA GLY A 330 22.80 5.39 1.91
C GLY A 330 23.14 4.60 3.18
N ALA A 331 23.64 3.36 3.03
CA ALA A 331 24.04 2.48 4.11
C ALA A 331 25.53 2.60 4.46
N ASN A 332 25.96 1.90 5.54
CA ASN A 332 27.36 1.70 5.91
C ASN A 332 28.19 2.99 6.08
N GLY A 333 27.54 4.14 6.37
CA GLY A 333 28.21 5.42 6.53
C GLY A 333 28.64 6.10 5.23
N ASP A 334 28.28 5.56 4.09
CA ASP A 334 28.46 6.19 2.77
C ASP A 334 27.17 6.97 2.40
N TYR A 335 27.34 8.24 2.06
CA TYR A 335 26.23 9.17 1.71
C TYR A 335 25.80 9.06 0.23
N ARG A 336 25.95 7.88 -0.39
CA ARG A 336 25.53 7.59 -1.76
C ARG A 336 24.48 6.51 -1.77
N TRP A 337 23.63 6.56 -2.79
CA TRP A 337 22.74 5.49 -3.21
C TRP A 337 22.78 5.42 -4.74
N SER A 338 22.86 4.21 -5.29
CA SER A 338 23.08 3.96 -6.71
C SER A 338 21.88 3.22 -7.34
N PRO A 339 20.71 3.90 -7.51
CA PRO A 339 19.52 3.28 -8.06
C PRO A 339 19.65 2.90 -9.54
N GLU A 340 20.61 3.44 -10.26
CA GLU A 340 20.85 3.13 -11.68
C GLU A 340 21.04 1.65 -11.95
N HIS A 341 21.58 0.91 -10.98
CA HIS A 341 21.76 -0.53 -11.05
C HIS A 341 20.43 -1.33 -11.05
N LEU A 342 19.35 -0.72 -10.55
CA LEU A 342 18.02 -1.35 -10.50
C LEU A 342 17.27 -1.25 -11.84
N LYS A 343 17.57 -0.20 -12.64
CA LYS A 343 16.82 0.11 -13.89
C LYS A 343 16.98 -0.94 -14.98
N SER A 344 18.01 -1.77 -14.93
CA SER A 344 18.30 -2.82 -15.91
C SER A 344 17.86 -4.22 -15.50
N MET A 345 17.35 -4.38 -14.26
CA MET A 345 16.92 -5.68 -13.78
C MET A 345 15.68 -6.18 -14.54
N SER A 346 15.68 -7.47 -14.88
CA SER A 346 14.64 -8.11 -15.69
C SER A 346 13.87 -9.21 -14.96
N ALA A 347 14.24 -9.49 -13.71
CA ALA A 347 13.61 -10.47 -12.84
C ALA A 347 13.82 -10.07 -11.37
N SER A 348 12.99 -10.61 -10.45
CA SER A 348 13.19 -10.48 -9.01
C SER A 348 14.46 -11.18 -8.55
N VAL A 349 14.98 -10.77 -7.39
CA VAL A 349 16.14 -11.44 -6.77
C VAL A 349 15.84 -12.93 -6.55
N MET A 350 14.61 -13.27 -6.17
CA MET A 350 14.18 -14.65 -5.97
C MET A 350 14.23 -15.46 -7.27
N THR A 351 13.64 -14.95 -8.35
CA THR A 351 13.67 -15.62 -9.67
C THR A 351 15.11 -15.81 -10.14
N ILE A 352 15.97 -14.81 -9.99
CA ILE A 352 17.40 -14.92 -10.35
C ILE A 352 18.07 -16.03 -9.53
N ALA A 353 17.83 -16.08 -8.21
CA ALA A 353 18.40 -17.08 -7.32
C ALA A 353 17.95 -18.53 -7.63
N LEU A 354 16.70 -18.70 -8.05
CA LEU A 354 16.16 -19.99 -8.46
C LEU A 354 16.71 -20.45 -9.81
N GLU A 355 16.74 -19.55 -10.79
CA GLU A 355 17.21 -19.88 -12.14
C GLU A 355 18.71 -20.17 -12.19
N MET A 356 19.54 -19.43 -11.43
CA MET A 356 21.00 -19.61 -11.44
C MET A 356 21.46 -21.02 -11.08
N ALA A 357 20.67 -21.80 -10.34
CA ALA A 357 21.00 -23.18 -9.97
C ALA A 357 21.11 -24.13 -11.17
N ASN A 358 20.51 -23.78 -12.30
CA ASN A 358 20.45 -24.60 -13.50
C ASN A 358 21.39 -24.11 -14.61
N GLU A 359 22.19 -23.06 -14.35
CA GLU A 359 23.05 -22.43 -15.34
C GLU A 359 24.47 -23.01 -15.33
N GLU A 360 25.09 -23.10 -16.51
CA GLU A 360 26.50 -23.54 -16.63
C GLU A 360 27.48 -22.52 -16.04
N ASN A 361 27.15 -21.23 -16.15
CA ASN A 361 27.93 -20.08 -15.67
C ASN A 361 27.04 -19.19 -14.78
N PRO A 362 26.74 -19.62 -13.54
CA PRO A 362 25.79 -18.93 -12.68
C PRO A 362 26.12 -17.46 -12.42
N GLY A 363 27.39 -17.13 -12.18
CA GLY A 363 27.84 -15.76 -11.95
C GLY A 363 27.60 -14.84 -13.16
N GLU A 364 27.92 -15.32 -14.37
CA GLU A 364 27.64 -14.58 -15.62
C GLU A 364 26.12 -14.41 -15.85
N PHE A 365 25.34 -15.45 -15.55
CA PHE A 365 23.89 -15.38 -15.63
C PHE A 365 23.34 -14.30 -14.70
N VAL A 366 23.76 -14.28 -13.42
CA VAL A 366 23.36 -13.27 -12.45
C VAL A 366 23.77 -11.87 -12.92
N ALA A 367 25.02 -11.71 -13.39
CA ALA A 367 25.51 -10.45 -13.93
C ALA A 367 24.63 -9.92 -15.07
N GLN A 368 24.24 -10.80 -15.99
CA GLN A 368 23.34 -10.46 -17.10
C GLN A 368 21.95 -10.05 -16.61
N LYS A 369 21.36 -10.79 -15.67
CA LYS A 369 20.02 -10.49 -15.13
C LYS A 369 19.99 -9.18 -14.35
N LEU A 370 21.06 -8.87 -13.62
CA LEU A 370 21.21 -7.61 -12.90
C LEU A 370 21.61 -6.44 -13.85
N GLY A 371 22.06 -6.75 -15.07
CA GLY A 371 22.59 -5.74 -15.99
C GLY A 371 23.90 -5.09 -15.51
N LEU A 372 24.72 -5.83 -14.79
CA LEU A 372 25.97 -5.35 -14.17
C LEU A 372 27.18 -6.02 -14.75
N SER A 373 28.28 -5.25 -14.84
CA SER A 373 29.61 -5.81 -15.08
C SER A 373 30.22 -6.18 -13.74
N LEU A 374 30.52 -7.48 -13.55
CA LEU A 374 31.10 -8.02 -12.32
C LEU A 374 32.61 -8.33 -12.53
N SER A 375 33.36 -8.22 -11.44
CA SER A 375 34.75 -8.67 -11.41
C SER A 375 34.84 -10.19 -11.39
N GLU A 376 36.00 -10.75 -11.71
CA GLU A 376 36.24 -12.22 -11.62
C GLU A 376 36.01 -12.76 -10.21
N GLU A 377 36.33 -12.00 -9.15
CA GLU A 377 36.09 -12.36 -7.76
C GLU A 377 34.59 -12.40 -7.42
N GLU A 378 33.83 -11.42 -7.91
CA GLU A 378 32.37 -11.34 -7.73
C GLU A 378 31.67 -12.50 -8.45
N LEU A 379 32.05 -12.79 -9.70
CA LEU A 379 31.55 -13.93 -10.45
C LEU A 379 31.84 -15.25 -9.72
N ALA A 380 33.10 -15.46 -9.27
CA ALA A 380 33.51 -16.67 -8.53
C ALA A 380 32.73 -16.83 -7.22
N THR A 381 32.38 -15.73 -6.55
CA THR A 381 31.55 -15.74 -5.34
C THR A 381 30.13 -16.27 -5.64
N LEU A 382 29.49 -15.77 -6.69
CA LEU A 382 28.17 -16.24 -7.14
C LEU A 382 28.20 -17.70 -7.60
N ASP A 383 29.25 -18.10 -8.37
CA ASP A 383 29.43 -19.47 -8.81
C ASP A 383 29.55 -20.46 -7.62
N SER A 384 30.22 -20.04 -6.54
CA SER A 384 30.43 -20.88 -5.35
C SER A 384 29.15 -21.21 -4.60
N VAL A 385 28.12 -20.41 -4.71
CA VAL A 385 26.84 -20.61 -4.01
C VAL A 385 25.76 -21.23 -4.89
N SER A 386 26.00 -21.40 -6.19
CA SER A 386 24.99 -21.85 -7.15
C SER A 386 24.40 -23.23 -6.82
N ASN A 387 25.19 -24.12 -6.22
CA ASN A 387 24.80 -25.48 -5.81
C ASN A 387 24.32 -25.57 -4.35
N GLN A 388 24.17 -24.44 -3.67
CA GLN A 388 23.61 -24.37 -2.31
C GLN A 388 22.06 -24.37 -2.37
N ASP A 389 21.42 -24.29 -1.22
CA ASP A 389 19.95 -24.15 -1.14
C ASP A 389 19.47 -22.79 -1.67
N ASP A 390 18.17 -22.71 -1.91
CA ASP A 390 17.53 -21.54 -2.49
C ASP A 390 17.73 -20.28 -1.64
N GLU A 391 17.69 -20.43 -0.31
CA GLU A 391 17.89 -19.32 0.65
C GLU A 391 19.32 -18.78 0.57
N THR A 392 20.31 -19.66 0.52
CA THR A 392 21.73 -19.26 0.38
C THR A 392 21.97 -18.51 -0.94
N ARG A 393 21.40 -18.99 -2.05
CA ARG A 393 21.51 -18.30 -3.34
C ARG A 393 20.83 -16.95 -3.32
N PHE A 394 19.59 -16.91 -2.78
CA PHE A 394 18.84 -15.67 -2.63
C PHE A 394 19.63 -14.63 -1.82
N MET A 395 20.13 -15.03 -0.65
CA MET A 395 20.90 -14.12 0.22
C MET A 395 22.18 -13.62 -0.45
N ALA A 396 22.84 -14.44 -1.28
CA ALA A 396 24.03 -14.02 -2.01
C ALA A 396 23.69 -12.94 -3.06
N VAL A 397 22.67 -13.18 -3.91
CA VAL A 397 22.25 -12.22 -4.94
C VAL A 397 21.75 -10.90 -4.30
N LYS A 398 20.91 -11.01 -3.25
CA LYS A 398 20.41 -9.88 -2.48
C LYS A 398 21.54 -9.03 -1.88
N THR A 399 22.46 -9.68 -1.13
CA THR A 399 23.57 -8.97 -0.48
C THR A 399 24.48 -8.27 -1.49
N PHE A 400 24.67 -8.92 -2.63
CA PHE A 400 25.39 -8.32 -3.74
C PHE A 400 24.69 -7.07 -4.26
N LEU A 401 23.40 -7.14 -4.50
CA LEU A 401 22.58 -6.00 -4.96
C LEU A 401 22.58 -4.86 -3.94
N ASP A 402 22.34 -5.16 -2.66
CA ASP A 402 22.39 -4.16 -1.58
C ASP A 402 23.73 -3.44 -1.51
N THR A 403 24.83 -4.18 -1.70
CA THR A 403 26.19 -3.61 -1.72
C THR A 403 26.40 -2.67 -2.92
N LYS A 404 25.96 -3.09 -4.11
CA LYS A 404 26.10 -2.29 -5.33
C LYS A 404 25.26 -1.02 -5.31
N THR A 405 24.06 -1.11 -4.74
CA THR A 405 23.14 0.04 -4.62
C THR A 405 23.38 0.88 -3.37
N ASN A 406 24.13 0.39 -2.40
CA ASN A 406 24.28 0.92 -1.04
C ASN A 406 22.93 1.08 -0.33
N THR A 407 22.10 0.04 -0.43
CA THR A 407 20.81 -0.09 0.26
C THR A 407 21.01 -0.77 1.62
N GLY A 408 20.27 -0.34 2.62
CA GLY A 408 20.27 -0.91 3.96
C GLY A 408 18.88 -1.33 4.40
N TRP A 409 18.86 -2.39 5.22
CA TRP A 409 17.66 -2.94 5.82
C TRP A 409 17.93 -3.25 7.29
N THR A 410 16.97 -2.96 8.17
CA THR A 410 17.16 -3.22 9.62
C THR A 410 16.49 -4.50 10.07
N THR A 411 15.54 -5.04 9.32
CA THR A 411 14.76 -6.24 9.66
C THR A 411 14.17 -6.86 8.39
N GLY A 412 13.71 -8.10 8.46
CA GLY A 412 12.79 -8.71 7.50
C GLY A 412 11.32 -8.57 7.90
N GLY A 413 11.01 -7.86 9.01
CA GLY A 413 9.66 -7.63 9.52
C GLY A 413 9.22 -6.17 9.40
N HIS A 414 8.14 -5.83 10.10
CA HIS A 414 7.58 -4.48 10.12
C HIS A 414 8.34 -3.55 11.06
N THR A 415 8.18 -2.25 10.83
CA THR A 415 8.74 -1.20 11.71
C THR A 415 7.66 -0.20 12.12
N GLY A 416 7.73 0.24 13.39
CA GLY A 416 6.73 1.11 14.01
C GLY A 416 6.92 2.60 13.70
N VAL A 417 7.01 2.96 12.42
CA VAL A 417 7.07 4.36 11.98
C VAL A 417 5.69 4.82 11.50
N ASP A 418 5.42 6.13 11.59
CA ASP A 418 4.25 6.71 10.95
C ASP A 418 4.37 6.61 9.42
N VAL A 419 3.25 6.44 8.75
CA VAL A 419 3.18 6.34 7.29
C VAL A 419 2.58 7.59 6.67
N GLU A 420 2.93 7.86 5.42
CA GLU A 420 2.41 8.99 4.67
C GLU A 420 0.94 8.79 4.29
N VAL A 421 0.18 9.88 4.30
CA VAL A 421 -1.20 9.94 3.80
C VAL A 421 -1.24 10.85 2.59
N PHE A 422 -1.75 10.32 1.50
CA PHE A 422 -1.93 11.03 0.24
C PHE A 422 -3.41 11.07 -0.09
N ALA A 423 -3.91 12.19 -0.60
CA ALA A 423 -5.31 12.28 -0.98
C ALA A 423 -5.56 13.40 -1.98
N PHE A 424 -6.54 13.19 -2.86
CA PHE A 424 -7.01 14.19 -3.82
C PHE A 424 -8.47 13.94 -4.21
N GLY A 425 -9.07 14.94 -4.88
CA GLY A 425 -10.48 14.89 -5.27
C GLY A 425 -11.41 15.46 -4.20
N ALA A 426 -12.66 15.02 -4.17
CA ALA A 426 -13.68 15.59 -3.32
C ALA A 426 -13.43 15.29 -1.83
N GLY A 427 -13.33 16.33 -0.99
CA GLY A 427 -13.27 16.18 0.47
C GLY A 427 -11.92 15.82 1.05
N TYR A 428 -10.84 15.74 0.28
CA TYR A 428 -9.52 15.29 0.71
C TYR A 428 -8.96 16.09 1.90
N GLN A 429 -9.38 17.36 2.07
CA GLN A 429 -8.92 18.23 3.15
C GLN A 429 -9.23 17.68 4.56
N SER A 430 -10.17 16.74 4.66
CA SER A 430 -10.52 16.09 5.93
C SER A 430 -9.46 15.10 6.42
N LEU A 431 -8.44 14.82 5.60
CA LEU A 431 -7.36 13.87 5.87
C LEU A 431 -6.01 14.54 6.10
N MET A 432 -5.98 15.89 6.17
CA MET A 432 -4.72 16.64 6.29
C MET A 432 -4.15 16.60 7.70
N GLY A 433 -2.82 16.55 7.79
CA GLY A 433 -2.06 16.63 9.04
C GLY A 433 -1.66 15.27 9.61
N GLN A 434 -1.34 15.26 10.92
CA GLN A 434 -1.05 14.02 11.64
C GLN A 434 -2.36 13.45 12.17
N ILE A 435 -2.71 12.22 11.77
CA ILE A 435 -3.94 11.53 12.16
C ILE A 435 -3.64 10.11 12.68
N ASP A 436 -4.61 9.47 13.28
CA ASP A 436 -4.58 8.03 13.54
C ASP A 436 -5.14 7.29 12.32
N ASN A 437 -4.63 6.09 11.98
CA ASN A 437 -5.13 5.35 10.82
C ASN A 437 -6.63 5.01 10.91
N THR A 438 -7.19 4.92 12.12
CA THR A 438 -8.66 4.77 12.34
C THR A 438 -9.45 5.98 11.87
N ASP A 439 -8.85 7.19 11.83
CA ASP A 439 -9.54 8.41 11.43
C ASP A 439 -9.82 8.44 9.92
N ILE A 440 -9.05 7.66 9.14
CA ILE A 440 -9.32 7.46 7.71
C ILE A 440 -10.67 6.77 7.53
N ALA A 441 -10.89 5.64 8.20
CA ALA A 441 -12.18 4.93 8.15
C ALA A 441 -13.33 5.82 8.66
N LYS A 442 -13.16 6.51 9.80
CA LYS A 442 -14.17 7.42 10.37
C LYS A 442 -14.54 8.53 9.39
N THR A 443 -13.55 9.07 8.66
CA THR A 443 -13.77 10.06 7.61
C THR A 443 -14.59 9.48 6.47
N ILE A 444 -14.26 8.27 6.00
CA ILE A 444 -15.02 7.57 4.95
C ILE A 444 -16.46 7.30 5.39
N PHE A 445 -16.69 6.78 6.61
CA PHE A 445 -18.04 6.61 7.16
C PHE A 445 -18.84 7.91 7.13
N SER A 446 -18.22 9.01 7.58
CA SER A 446 -18.85 10.33 7.59
C SER A 446 -19.25 10.82 6.19
N PHE A 447 -18.46 10.51 5.16
CA PHE A 447 -18.81 10.86 3.78
C PHE A 447 -19.94 10.00 3.23
N ILE A 448 -19.93 8.70 3.50
CA ILE A 448 -20.99 7.77 3.08
C ILE A 448 -22.34 8.18 3.71
N ASP A 449 -22.35 8.57 4.99
CA ASP A 449 -23.57 9.01 5.69
C ASP A 449 -24.14 10.34 5.13
N LYS A 450 -23.29 11.29 4.74
CA LYS A 450 -23.71 12.60 4.19
C LYS A 450 -24.38 12.52 2.82
N LYS A 451 -24.24 11.40 2.11
CA LYS A 451 -24.87 11.19 0.80
C LYS A 451 -26.37 11.04 0.85
N GLN A 452 -26.97 10.72 1.99
CA GLN A 452 -28.41 10.54 2.13
C GLN A 452 -29.10 11.81 2.58
N PRO A 453 -30.26 12.21 2.00
CA PRO A 453 -31.11 13.20 2.61
C PRO A 453 -31.50 12.72 3.99
N VAL A 454 -31.19 13.50 5.02
CA VAL A 454 -31.57 13.21 6.39
C VAL A 454 -33.08 13.17 6.46
N ILE A 455 -33.69 11.98 6.49
CA ILE A 455 -35.05 11.83 7.04
C ILE A 455 -34.86 11.96 8.55
N ILE A 456 -35.12 13.15 9.07
CA ILE A 456 -35.14 13.40 10.51
C ILE A 456 -36.38 12.69 11.05
N ASP A 457 -36.22 11.45 11.52
CA ASP A 457 -37.20 10.83 12.39
C ASP A 457 -36.85 11.25 13.82
N SER A 458 -37.71 12.13 14.36
CA SER A 458 -37.58 12.69 15.70
C SER A 458 -38.07 11.65 16.70
N ASP A 459 -37.20 10.74 17.17
CA ASP A 459 -37.29 10.15 18.49
C ASP A 459 -36.18 9.12 18.74
N SER A 460 -35.18 9.52 19.52
CA SER A 460 -34.67 8.77 20.68
C SER A 460 -33.30 9.24 21.13
N ASN A 461 -33.31 10.12 22.12
CA ASN A 461 -32.21 10.30 23.05
C ASN A 461 -32.14 9.07 23.99
N LYS A 462 -31.04 8.34 24.01
CA LYS A 462 -30.46 7.70 25.21
C LYS A 462 -29.01 7.30 25.00
N VAL A 463 -28.15 8.07 25.64
CA VAL A 463 -26.74 7.73 25.92
C VAL A 463 -26.73 6.79 27.11
N SER A 464 -25.93 5.72 27.07
CA SER A 464 -25.51 5.04 28.29
C SER A 464 -24.00 4.76 28.21
N GLU A 465 -23.27 5.47 29.07
CA GLU A 465 -21.90 5.14 29.47
C GLU A 465 -21.88 3.92 30.39
N LYS A 466 -20.88 3.07 30.20
CA LYS A 466 -19.95 2.48 31.17
C LYS A 466 -19.45 1.10 30.73
N VAL A 467 -18.19 0.99 30.46
CA VAL A 467 -17.45 -0.27 30.67
C VAL A 467 -16.12 0.07 31.33
N SER A 468 -15.94 -0.53 32.50
CA SER A 468 -14.73 -0.51 33.29
C SER A 468 -13.85 -1.70 32.93
N THR A 469 -12.58 -1.45 32.67
CA THR A 469 -11.58 -2.44 32.29
C THR A 469 -10.89 -3.07 33.50
N ASN A 470 -10.73 -4.39 33.45
CA ASN A 470 -9.65 -5.11 34.11
C ASN A 470 -9.08 -6.12 33.12
N ILE A 471 -7.87 -5.90 32.62
CA ILE A 471 -7.15 -6.80 31.74
C ILE A 471 -5.91 -7.30 32.47
N GLN A 472 -5.81 -8.62 32.61
CA GLN A 472 -4.59 -9.32 33.02
C GLN A 472 -3.80 -9.70 31.77
N LEU A 473 -2.54 -9.26 31.72
CA LEU A 473 -1.60 -9.59 30.64
C LEU A 473 -1.14 -11.05 30.81
N THR A 474 -1.39 -11.88 29.82
CA THR A 474 -0.70 -13.16 29.63
C THR A 474 0.25 -13.00 28.47
N SER A 475 1.53 -13.28 28.75
CA SER A 475 2.58 -13.33 27.72
C SER A 475 2.53 -14.70 27.06
N ASP A 476 1.92 -14.76 25.87
CA ASP A 476 2.16 -15.89 24.96
C ASP A 476 3.28 -15.49 24.00
N GLU A 477 4.24 -16.38 23.81
CA GLU A 477 5.35 -16.21 22.89
C GLU A 477 4.76 -16.18 21.46
N ASP A 478 4.70 -15.00 20.89
CA ASP A 478 4.21 -14.76 19.55
C ASP A 478 5.24 -15.21 18.54
N ASP A 479 4.83 -16.20 17.77
CA ASP A 479 5.33 -16.41 16.41
C ASP A 479 4.82 -15.22 15.58
N ASP A 480 5.58 -14.11 15.65
CA ASP A 480 5.29 -12.85 14.99
C ASP A 480 5.34 -13.11 13.49
N GLY A 481 4.21 -13.18 12.90
CA GLY A 481 3.85 -13.19 11.48
C GLY A 481 4.93 -12.83 10.44
N LEU A 482 6.16 -13.25 10.68
CA LEU A 482 7.18 -13.37 9.65
C LEU A 482 6.60 -14.31 8.61
N CYS A 483 6.35 -13.79 7.41
CA CYS A 483 6.22 -14.61 6.22
C CYS A 483 7.25 -15.74 6.38
N ASP A 484 6.78 -16.97 6.58
CA ASP A 484 7.71 -18.07 6.63
C ASP A 484 8.29 -18.17 5.22
N PHE A 485 9.50 -17.61 5.08
CA PHE A 485 10.24 -17.48 3.82
C PHE A 485 10.31 -18.82 3.06
N LYS A 486 9.98 -19.91 3.72
CA LYS A 486 9.95 -21.28 3.17
C LYS A 486 8.59 -21.69 2.62
N GLU A 487 7.47 -21.10 3.06
CA GLU A 487 6.14 -21.52 2.63
C GLU A 487 5.51 -20.59 1.59
N ASP A 488 5.67 -19.27 1.71
CA ASP A 488 4.93 -18.32 0.86
C ASP A 488 5.50 -18.15 -0.56
N TRP A 489 6.80 -18.33 -0.76
CA TRP A 489 7.38 -18.22 -2.11
C TRP A 489 7.34 -19.50 -2.96
N ARG A 490 7.11 -20.69 -2.34
CA ARG A 490 6.94 -21.97 -3.05
C ARG A 490 5.55 -22.18 -3.62
N CYS A 491 4.60 -21.31 -3.31
CA CYS A 491 3.22 -21.41 -3.76
C CYS A 491 2.94 -20.63 -5.06
N ASN A 492 3.97 -20.12 -5.75
CA ASN A 492 3.86 -19.47 -7.07
C ASN A 492 4.23 -20.39 -8.22
#